data_33cb9bd1b059bfe2069d2fac6d514f13
#
_entry.id   33cb9bd1b059bfe2069d2fac6d514f13
#
_cell.length_a   1.000
_cell.length_b   1.000
_cell.length_c   1.000
_cell.angle_alpha   90.00
_cell.angle_beta   90.00
_cell.angle_gamma   90.00
#
_symmetry.space_group_name_H-M   'P 1'
#
loop_
_entity.id
_entity.type
_entity.pdbx_description
1 polymer ?
#
loop_
_entity_poly.entity_id
_entity_poly.type
_entity_poly.pdbx_seq_one_letter_code
_entity_poly.pdbx_strand_id
1 'polypeptide(L)' 'MEVNVTRLKELRRLRAMSQQELADAAGVGRNTISRIERGETGAHGRTLRRVAGILGVDVAELVKKGSGDA' A
#
# COMPACT_ATOMS: atom_id res chain seq x y z
N MET A 1 10.64 0.91 -0.18
CA MET A 1 10.33 -0.53 -0.09
C MET A 1 9.43 -0.92 -1.26
N GLU A 2 9.66 -2.07 -1.81
CA GLU A 2 8.78 -2.58 -2.85
C GLU A 2 7.46 -3.03 -2.26
N VAL A 3 6.39 -2.70 -2.96
CA VAL A 3 5.04 -2.97 -2.48
C VAL A 3 4.44 -4.14 -3.26
N ASN A 4 3.78 -5.03 -2.54
CA ASN A 4 2.96 -6.06 -3.17
C ASN A 4 1.69 -5.38 -3.68
N VAL A 5 1.74 -4.89 -4.90
CA VAL A 5 0.69 -4.06 -5.48
C VAL A 5 -0.65 -4.80 -5.56
N THR A 6 -0.60 -6.05 -5.98
CA THR A 6 -1.81 -6.87 -6.10
C THR A 6 -2.52 -6.98 -4.77
N ARG A 7 -1.75 -7.28 -3.71
CA ARG A 7 -2.32 -7.44 -2.38
C ARG A 7 -2.86 -6.13 -1.83
N LEU A 8 -2.15 -5.04 -2.08
CA LEU A 8 -2.59 -3.72 -1.64
C LEU A 8 -3.95 -3.36 -2.26
N LYS A 9 -4.08 -3.52 -3.57
CA LYS A 9 -5.33 -3.22 -4.26
C LYS A 9 -6.45 -4.13 -3.77
N GLU A 10 -6.16 -5.41 -3.58
CA GLU A 10 -7.13 -6.36 -3.11
C GLU A 10 -7.68 -5.96 -1.74
N LEU A 11 -6.78 -5.65 -0.80
CA LEU A 11 -7.18 -5.26 0.55
C LEU A 11 -7.97 -3.96 0.56
N ARG A 12 -7.55 -3.00 -0.25
CA ARG A 12 -8.28 -1.74 -0.35
C ARG A 12 -9.72 -1.98 -0.84
N ARG A 13 -9.86 -2.81 -1.85
CA ARG A 13 -11.18 -3.11 -2.40
C ARG A 13 -12.04 -3.89 -1.42
N LEU A 14 -11.42 -4.79 -0.66
CA LEU A 14 -12.14 -5.54 0.38
C LEU A 14 -12.69 -4.61 1.45
N ARG A 15 -12.03 -3.46 1.67
CA ARG A 15 -12.50 -2.45 2.62
C ARG A 15 -13.42 -1.44 1.95
N ALA A 16 -13.76 -1.64 0.69
CA ALA A 16 -14.59 -0.73 -0.09
C ALA A 16 -14.08 0.70 -0.08
N MET A 17 -12.76 0.86 -0.11
CA MET A 17 -12.13 2.19 -0.08
C MET A 17 -11.68 2.59 -1.47
N SER A 18 -11.89 3.86 -1.80
CA SER A 18 -11.30 4.44 -3.01
C SER A 18 -9.84 4.78 -2.75
N GLN A 19 -9.11 5.07 -3.82
CA GLN A 19 -7.73 5.54 -3.67
C GLN A 19 -7.67 6.82 -2.86
N GLN A 20 -8.63 7.73 -3.08
CA GLN A 20 -8.67 8.99 -2.35
C GLN A 20 -8.92 8.75 -0.86
N GLU A 21 -9.83 7.85 -0.54
CA GLU A 21 -10.14 7.55 0.85
C GLU A 21 -8.92 6.94 1.56
N LEU A 22 -8.23 6.04 0.90
CA LEU A 22 -7.03 5.46 1.47
C LEU A 22 -5.95 6.52 1.66
N ALA A 23 -5.76 7.38 0.67
CA ALA A 23 -4.77 8.45 0.74
C ALA A 23 -5.07 9.40 1.89
N ASP A 24 -6.34 9.80 2.02
CA ASP A 24 -6.73 10.70 3.10
C ASP A 24 -6.47 10.07 4.46
N ALA A 25 -6.83 8.81 4.62
CA ALA A 25 -6.62 8.12 5.89
C ALA A 25 -5.14 7.94 6.20
N ALA A 26 -4.33 7.73 5.18
CA ALA A 26 -2.89 7.54 5.36
C ALA A 26 -2.11 8.86 5.45
N GLY A 27 -2.77 9.99 5.22
CA GLY A 27 -2.12 11.28 5.28
C GLY A 27 -1.19 11.57 4.11
N VAL A 28 -1.48 11.00 2.94
CA VAL A 28 -0.69 11.23 1.72
C VAL A 28 -1.61 11.68 0.60
N GLY A 29 -1.03 12.10 -0.51
CA GLY A 29 -1.82 12.53 -1.66
C GLY A 29 -2.36 11.33 -2.43
N ARG A 30 -3.49 11.53 -3.12
CA ARG A 30 -4.06 10.49 -3.95
C ARG A 30 -3.07 10.02 -5.02
N ASN A 31 -2.29 10.94 -5.57
CA ASN A 31 -1.30 10.56 -6.58
C ASN A 31 -0.26 9.61 -6.04
N THR A 32 0.08 9.73 -4.77
CA THR A 32 1.02 8.82 -4.12
C THR A 32 0.46 7.40 -4.13
N ILE A 33 -0.79 7.24 -3.71
CA ILE A 33 -1.43 5.92 -3.70
C ILE A 33 -1.57 5.39 -5.13
N SER A 34 -1.99 6.23 -6.05
CA SER A 34 -2.17 5.83 -7.44
C SER A 34 -0.85 5.31 -8.05
N ARG A 35 0.24 6.02 -7.82
CA ARG A 35 1.55 5.63 -8.36
C ARG A 35 2.06 4.34 -7.73
N ILE A 36 1.83 4.16 -6.44
CA ILE A 36 2.19 2.92 -5.77
C ILE A 36 1.40 1.77 -6.37
N GLU A 37 0.11 1.95 -6.57
CA GLU A 37 -0.75 0.88 -7.09
C GLU A 37 -0.48 0.55 -8.56
N ARG A 38 0.14 1.46 -9.28
CA ARG A 38 0.57 1.18 -10.67
C ARG A 38 1.95 0.56 -10.73
N GLY A 39 2.60 0.41 -9.59
CA GLY A 39 3.95 -0.14 -9.55
C GLY A 39 5.02 0.83 -10.02
N GLU A 40 4.69 2.11 -10.13
CA GLU A 40 5.64 3.12 -10.60
C GLU A 40 6.65 3.50 -9.55
N THR A 41 6.32 3.31 -8.29
CA THR A 41 7.20 3.67 -7.19
C THR A 41 6.94 2.74 -6.02
N GLY A 42 7.92 2.61 -5.16
CA GLY A 42 7.74 1.93 -3.89
C GLY A 42 7.13 2.90 -2.88
N ALA A 43 7.16 2.53 -1.63
CA ALA A 43 6.65 3.38 -0.56
C ALA A 43 7.62 3.37 0.61
N HIS A 44 7.64 4.48 1.36
CA HIS A 44 8.41 4.53 2.58
C HIS A 44 7.78 3.60 3.61
N GLY A 45 8.61 3.04 4.47
CA GLY A 45 8.13 2.14 5.52
C GLY A 45 7.06 2.78 6.39
N ARG A 46 7.20 4.08 6.68
CA ARG A 46 6.20 4.80 7.46
C ARG A 46 4.84 4.80 6.77
N THR A 47 4.83 5.06 5.47
CA THR A 47 3.58 5.07 4.70
C THR A 47 2.96 3.68 4.68
N LEU A 48 3.78 2.65 4.48
CA LEU A 48 3.28 1.28 4.46
C LEU A 48 2.71 0.86 5.81
N ARG A 49 3.34 1.27 6.91
CA ARG A 49 2.80 0.95 8.25
C ARG A 49 1.45 1.61 8.47
N ARG A 50 1.29 2.85 8.00
CA ARG A 50 -0.01 3.53 8.11
C ARG A 50 -1.07 2.83 7.28
N VAL A 51 -0.72 2.50 6.05
CA VAL A 51 -1.65 1.82 5.15
C VAL A 51 -2.05 0.46 5.72
N ALA A 52 -1.08 -0.30 6.23
CA ALA A 52 -1.36 -1.60 6.85
C ALA A 52 -2.32 -1.45 8.02
N GLY A 53 -2.11 -0.45 8.86
CA GLY A 53 -3.01 -0.20 9.98
C GLY A 53 -4.43 0.11 9.54
N ILE A 54 -4.57 0.91 8.47
CA ILE A 54 -5.88 1.24 7.92
C ILE A 54 -6.55 0.01 7.35
N LEU A 55 -5.79 -0.84 6.68
CA LEU A 55 -6.31 -2.05 6.06
C LEU A 55 -6.46 -3.21 7.04
N GLY A 56 -5.98 -3.05 8.26
CA GLY A 56 -6.13 -4.07 9.30
C GLY A 56 -5.24 -5.28 9.12
N VAL A 57 -4.08 -5.10 8.53
CA VAL A 57 -3.14 -6.21 8.28
C VAL A 57 -1.75 -5.83 8.77
N ASP A 58 -0.89 -6.83 8.86
CA ASP A 58 0.51 -6.62 9.17
C ASP A 58 1.20 -6.00 7.94
N VAL A 59 2.14 -5.11 8.18
CA VAL A 59 2.86 -4.46 7.08
C VAL A 59 3.56 -5.48 6.19
N ALA A 60 3.93 -6.63 6.74
CA ALA A 60 4.55 -7.70 5.96
C ALA A 60 3.69 -8.15 4.79
N GLU A 61 2.37 -8.02 4.89
CA GLU A 61 1.49 -8.39 3.80
C GLU A 61 1.54 -7.43 2.63
N LEU A 62 2.04 -6.23 2.86
CA LEU A 62 2.12 -5.22 1.81
C LEU A 62 3.49 -5.12 1.19
N VAL A 63 4.46 -5.81 1.71
CA VAL A 63 5.82 -5.79 1.20
C VAL A 63 6.01 -6.96 0.24
N LYS A 64 6.63 -6.69 -0.89
CA LYS A 64 6.88 -7.73 -1.88
C LYS A 64 7.95 -8.67 -1.34
N LYS A 65 7.61 -9.94 -1.25
CA LYS A 65 8.52 -10.96 -0.73
C LYS A 65 9.36 -11.56 -1.82
N GLY A 66 10.49 -12.08 -1.44
CA GLY A 66 11.37 -12.80 -2.36
C GLY A 66 12.25 -11.90 -3.18
N SER A 67 11.99 -10.64 -3.18
CA SER A 67 12.80 -9.72 -3.91
C SER A 67 14.14 -9.59 -3.21
N GLY A 68 15.18 -9.96 -3.83
CA GLY A 68 16.50 -9.83 -3.25
C GLY A 68 16.86 -10.91 -2.27
N ASP A 69 16.04 -11.86 -2.13
CA ASP A 69 16.32 -12.96 -1.25
C ASP A 69 17.16 -13.95 -1.91
N ALA A 70 17.69 -13.68 -2.81
CA ALA A 70 18.44 -14.66 -3.54
C ALA A 70 19.15 -15.62 -2.66
#